data_64f7b2078447f1a6615f7fb5ca67567c
#
_entry.id   64f7b2078447f1a6615f7fb5ca67567c
#
_cell.length_a   1.000
_cell.length_b   1.000
_cell.length_c   1.000
_cell.angle_alpha   90.00
_cell.angle_beta   90.00
_cell.angle_gamma   90.00
#
_symmetry.space_group_name_H-M   'P 1'
#
loop_
_entity.id
_entity.type
_entity.pdbx_description
1 polymer ?
#
loop_
_entity_poly.entity_id
_entity_poly.type
_entity_poly.pdbx_seq_one_letter_code
_entity_poly.pdbx_strand_id
1 'polypeptide(L)'
;MLSFAACATNTHHVDAQSYAPIGPALARVAIVPFYAHRLYEGSRRLGGVPPELATQRVTQQVTEAILAEGIEIVPVDEFARAFEDVPRATAVIDAQIYAEGAGNHLGATSVLVGEVLRYRDARGATTPGRHPASVVFQVTLYEAPDGFKLWSARYDYTQPPPPEKSGSDLHDAALMQHWLTAHEIAQRGAEAIADLLADAR
;
A
#
# COMPACT_ATOMS: atom_id res chain seq x y z
N MET A 1 35.97 21.40 -12.01
CA MET A 1 35.48 20.63 -10.87
C MET A 1 34.03 21.05 -10.64
N LEU A 2 33.09 20.24 -11.12
CA LEU A 2 31.65 20.46 -10.90
C LEU A 2 31.22 19.68 -9.66
N SER A 3 30.86 20.41 -8.61
CA SER A 3 30.36 19.87 -7.35
C SER A 3 28.90 19.46 -7.56
N PHE A 4 28.59 18.18 -7.64
CA PHE A 4 27.21 17.69 -7.58
C PHE A 4 26.76 17.77 -6.12
N ALA A 5 25.90 18.73 -5.83
CA ALA A 5 25.13 18.71 -4.59
C ALA A 5 24.14 17.55 -4.68
N ALA A 6 24.39 16.48 -3.93
CA ALA A 6 23.44 15.42 -3.72
C ALA A 6 22.27 16.00 -2.90
N CYS A 7 21.19 16.39 -3.55
CA CYS A 7 19.90 16.52 -2.89
C CYS A 7 19.54 15.15 -2.34
N ALA A 8 19.45 15.04 -1.01
CA ALA A 8 18.84 13.89 -0.35
C ALA A 8 17.35 13.91 -0.69
N THR A 9 16.99 13.30 -1.81
CA THR A 9 15.61 13.05 -2.15
C THR A 9 15.09 11.99 -1.19
N ASN A 10 14.01 12.31 -0.51
CA ASN A 10 13.17 11.38 0.25
C ASN A 10 12.69 10.30 -0.74
N THR A 11 13.46 9.26 -0.93
CA THR A 11 13.17 8.20 -1.89
C THR A 11 12.09 7.30 -1.32
N HIS A 12 10.83 7.59 -1.68
CA HIS A 12 9.78 6.58 -1.68
C HIS A 12 10.23 5.49 -2.65
N HIS A 13 10.43 4.27 -2.17
CA HIS A 13 10.75 3.17 -3.04
C HIS A 13 9.44 2.53 -3.47
N VAL A 14 9.03 2.78 -4.71
CA VAL A 14 7.92 2.08 -5.34
C VAL A 14 8.49 1.31 -6.52
N ASP A 15 8.36 0.00 -6.44
CA ASP A 15 8.69 -0.90 -7.55
C ASP A 15 7.41 -1.42 -8.16
N ALA A 16 7.27 -1.32 -9.48
CA ALA A 16 6.16 -1.91 -10.22
C ALA A 16 6.67 -2.80 -11.35
N GLN A 17 5.94 -3.87 -11.62
CA GLN A 17 6.24 -4.80 -12.69
C GLN A 17 4.97 -5.18 -13.43
N SER A 18 4.97 -4.98 -14.75
CA SER A 18 3.92 -5.46 -15.67
C SER A 18 4.33 -6.80 -16.27
N TYR A 19 3.37 -7.71 -16.35
CA TYR A 19 3.55 -9.05 -16.94
C TYR A 19 2.78 -9.18 -18.25
N ALA A 20 1.73 -8.35 -18.42
CA ALA A 20 0.90 -8.26 -19.61
C ALA A 20 0.32 -6.84 -19.75
N PRO A 21 -0.24 -6.45 -20.91
CA PRO A 21 -1.02 -5.22 -21.05
C PRO A 21 -2.21 -5.22 -20.10
N ILE A 22 -2.43 -4.13 -19.34
CA ILE A 22 -3.47 -4.07 -18.32
C ILE A 22 -4.65 -3.16 -18.65
N GLY A 23 -4.59 -2.39 -19.73
CA GLY A 23 -5.65 -1.44 -20.09
C GLY A 23 -7.07 -2.01 -20.02
N PRO A 24 -7.38 -3.13 -20.71
CA PRO A 24 -8.70 -3.75 -20.61
C PRO A 24 -9.07 -4.25 -19.22
N ALA A 25 -8.09 -4.68 -18.44
CA ALA A 25 -8.29 -5.19 -17.09
C ALA A 25 -8.66 -4.08 -16.07
N LEU A 26 -8.44 -2.81 -16.40
CA LEU A 26 -8.79 -1.67 -15.57
C LEU A 26 -10.19 -1.11 -15.83
N ALA A 27 -11.00 -1.76 -16.67
CA ALA A 27 -12.37 -1.31 -16.92
C ALA A 27 -13.26 -1.40 -15.67
N ARG A 28 -13.12 -2.46 -14.86
CA ARG A 28 -13.83 -2.63 -13.58
C ARG A 28 -13.03 -3.54 -12.65
N VAL A 29 -12.48 -2.97 -11.59
CA VAL A 29 -11.57 -3.66 -10.68
C VAL A 29 -12.29 -4.06 -9.38
N ALA A 30 -12.22 -5.32 -8.98
CA ALA A 30 -12.61 -5.75 -7.65
C ALA A 30 -11.42 -5.68 -6.70
N ILE A 31 -11.57 -5.05 -5.54
CA ILE A 31 -10.51 -4.95 -4.53
C ILE A 31 -10.82 -5.92 -3.40
N VAL A 32 -9.93 -6.90 -3.24
CA VAL A 32 -9.98 -7.82 -2.08
C VAL A 32 -9.49 -7.05 -0.85
N PRO A 33 -10.21 -7.10 0.30
CA PRO A 33 -9.70 -6.52 1.53
C PRO A 33 -8.28 -7.02 1.82
N PHE A 34 -7.34 -6.11 2.03
CA PHE A 34 -5.94 -6.46 2.24
C PHE A 34 -5.79 -7.34 3.48
N TYR A 35 -4.81 -8.21 3.45
CA TYR A 35 -4.45 -9.04 4.59
C TYR A 35 -3.06 -8.67 5.13
N ALA A 36 -2.82 -9.02 6.38
CA ALA A 36 -1.49 -8.88 6.97
C ALA A 36 -0.65 -10.12 6.61
N HIS A 37 0.53 -9.87 6.06
CA HIS A 37 1.49 -10.94 5.83
C HIS A 37 1.81 -11.69 7.14
N ARG A 38 2.08 -13.00 7.06
CA ARG A 38 2.45 -13.82 8.23
C ARG A 38 3.66 -13.29 9.01
N LEU A 39 4.54 -12.51 8.34
CA LEU A 39 5.69 -11.85 8.95
C LEU A 39 5.42 -10.36 9.26
N TYR A 40 4.14 -9.99 9.42
CA TYR A 40 3.74 -8.61 9.68
C TYR A 40 4.54 -7.99 10.83
N GLU A 41 5.27 -6.93 10.52
CA GLU A 41 6.12 -6.19 11.45
C GLU A 41 5.36 -4.99 12.07
N GLY A 42 4.29 -5.27 12.79
CA GLY A 42 3.49 -4.26 13.46
C GLY A 42 3.18 -4.65 14.90
N SER A 43 3.99 -5.55 15.47
CA SER A 43 3.67 -6.14 16.75
C SER A 43 3.51 -5.12 17.88
N ARG A 44 2.56 -5.36 18.77
CA ARG A 44 2.19 -4.51 19.93
C ARG A 44 3.39 -4.06 20.79
N ARG A 45 4.48 -4.81 20.80
CA ARG A 45 5.68 -4.51 21.62
C ARG A 45 6.52 -3.35 21.10
N LEU A 46 6.39 -2.99 19.81
CA LEU A 46 7.21 -1.96 19.15
C LEU A 46 6.41 -0.75 18.65
N GLY A 47 5.15 -0.56 19.11
CA GLY A 47 4.30 0.55 18.64
C GLY A 47 3.61 0.29 17.32
N GLY A 48 3.55 -0.96 16.93
CA GLY A 48 2.82 -1.34 15.74
C GLY A 48 1.31 -1.23 15.93
N VAL A 49 0.67 -0.85 14.86
CA VAL A 49 -0.79 -0.85 14.74
C VAL A 49 -1.25 -2.31 14.66
N PRO A 50 -2.41 -2.69 15.24
CA PRO A 50 -2.97 -4.03 15.06
C PRO A 50 -3.13 -4.37 13.58
N PRO A 51 -2.85 -5.63 13.16
CA PRO A 51 -2.91 -6.04 11.77
C PRO A 51 -4.25 -5.70 11.09
N GLU A 52 -5.36 -5.93 11.78
CA GLU A 52 -6.71 -5.68 11.27
C GLU A 52 -6.94 -4.20 10.94
N LEU A 53 -6.46 -3.31 11.81
CA LEU A 53 -6.57 -1.87 11.59
C LEU A 53 -5.61 -1.39 10.48
N ALA A 54 -4.41 -1.96 10.41
CA ALA A 54 -3.45 -1.64 9.36
C ALA A 54 -3.97 -2.02 7.98
N THR A 55 -4.49 -3.25 7.84
CA THR A 55 -5.05 -3.76 6.58
C THR A 55 -6.29 -2.97 6.16
N GLN A 56 -7.18 -2.66 7.08
CA GLN A 56 -8.37 -1.84 6.81
C GLN A 56 -7.98 -0.46 6.26
N ARG A 57 -7.03 0.23 6.91
CA ARG A 57 -6.55 1.56 6.50
C ARG A 57 -5.92 1.53 5.12
N VAL A 58 -5.01 0.59 4.86
CA VAL A 58 -4.34 0.48 3.56
C VAL A 58 -5.33 0.11 2.46
N THR A 59 -6.28 -0.81 2.72
CA THR A 59 -7.35 -1.13 1.76
C THR A 59 -8.14 0.12 1.39
N GLN A 60 -8.58 0.88 2.39
CA GLN A 60 -9.35 2.10 2.16
C GLN A 60 -8.56 3.12 1.33
N GLN A 61 -7.31 3.40 1.70
CA GLN A 61 -6.46 4.39 1.02
C GLN A 61 -6.16 3.99 -0.43
N VAL A 62 -5.86 2.72 -0.69
CA VAL A 62 -5.64 2.22 -2.06
C VAL A 62 -6.93 2.29 -2.87
N THR A 63 -8.07 1.96 -2.27
CA THR A 63 -9.38 2.07 -2.93
C THR A 63 -9.68 3.52 -3.32
N GLU A 64 -9.50 4.46 -2.40
CA GLU A 64 -9.73 5.89 -2.63
C GLU A 64 -8.78 6.45 -3.71
N ALA A 65 -7.50 6.06 -3.69
CA ALA A 65 -6.53 6.49 -4.67
C ALA A 65 -6.85 5.97 -6.09
N ILE A 66 -7.21 4.69 -6.23
CA ILE A 66 -7.59 4.09 -7.52
C ILE A 66 -8.87 4.72 -8.07
N LEU A 67 -9.85 5.03 -7.20
CA LEU A 67 -11.05 5.77 -7.60
C LEU A 67 -10.73 7.18 -8.10
N ALA A 68 -9.75 7.87 -7.48
CA ALA A 68 -9.30 9.20 -7.90
C ALA A 68 -8.70 9.20 -9.32
N GLU A 69 -8.10 8.08 -9.75
CA GLU A 69 -7.60 7.87 -11.11
C GLU A 69 -8.71 7.55 -12.13
N GLY A 70 -9.97 7.57 -11.70
CA GLY A 70 -11.12 7.30 -12.56
C GLY A 70 -11.26 5.84 -12.98
N ILE A 71 -10.68 4.92 -12.23
CA ILE A 71 -10.84 3.47 -12.43
C ILE A 71 -12.11 3.03 -11.73
N GLU A 72 -13.00 2.33 -12.43
CA GLU A 72 -14.23 1.80 -11.83
C GLU A 72 -13.90 0.66 -10.86
N ILE A 73 -14.47 0.75 -9.65
CA ILE A 73 -14.29 -0.27 -8.62
C ILE A 73 -15.63 -0.95 -8.33
N VAL A 74 -15.62 -2.27 -8.16
CA VAL A 74 -16.75 -3.01 -7.61
C VAL A 74 -17.06 -2.51 -6.20
N PRO A 75 -18.31 -2.11 -5.89
CA PRO A 75 -18.66 -1.65 -4.55
C PRO A 75 -18.30 -2.65 -3.46
N VAL A 76 -17.74 -2.15 -2.34
CA VAL A 76 -17.22 -2.99 -1.25
C VAL A 76 -18.31 -3.89 -0.65
N ASP A 77 -19.52 -3.41 -0.55
CA ASP A 77 -20.67 -4.18 -0.04
C ASP A 77 -21.14 -5.26 -1.03
N GLU A 78 -21.04 -5.01 -2.33
CA GLU A 78 -21.30 -6.01 -3.38
C GLU A 78 -20.25 -7.11 -3.34
N PHE A 79 -18.97 -6.74 -3.25
CA PHE A 79 -17.87 -7.67 -3.09
C PHE A 79 -18.02 -8.51 -1.80
N ALA A 80 -18.31 -7.86 -0.66
CA ALA A 80 -18.44 -8.53 0.62
C ALA A 80 -19.57 -9.57 0.63
N ARG A 81 -20.71 -9.29 -0.03
CA ARG A 81 -21.82 -10.24 -0.18
C ARG A 81 -21.46 -11.43 -1.08
N ALA A 82 -20.75 -11.18 -2.17
CA ALA A 82 -20.38 -12.25 -3.11
C ALA A 82 -19.37 -13.24 -2.51
N PHE A 83 -18.60 -12.79 -1.51
CA PHE A 83 -17.52 -13.58 -0.90
C PHE A 83 -17.71 -13.79 0.61
N GLU A 84 -18.95 -13.72 1.13
CA GLU A 84 -19.22 -13.88 2.56
C GLU A 84 -18.81 -15.26 3.10
N ASP A 85 -18.94 -16.30 2.29
CA ASP A 85 -18.60 -17.68 2.62
C ASP A 85 -17.13 -18.06 2.35
N VAL A 86 -16.36 -17.16 1.72
CA VAL A 86 -14.95 -17.43 1.41
C VAL A 86 -14.08 -17.02 2.60
N PRO A 87 -13.37 -17.98 3.24
CA PRO A 87 -12.48 -17.64 4.34
C PRO A 87 -11.42 -16.63 3.90
N ARG A 88 -11.29 -15.52 4.62
CA ARG A 88 -10.31 -14.46 4.29
C ARG A 88 -8.86 -14.95 4.24
N ALA A 89 -8.54 -16.02 4.96
CA ALA A 89 -7.24 -16.67 4.90
C ALA A 89 -6.97 -17.33 3.54
N THR A 90 -8.00 -17.62 2.75
CA THR A 90 -7.88 -18.22 1.41
C THR A 90 -7.41 -17.19 0.37
N ALA A 91 -7.63 -15.89 0.61
CA ALA A 91 -7.15 -14.81 -0.27
C ALA A 91 -5.63 -14.86 -0.49
N VAL A 92 -4.91 -15.26 0.54
CA VAL A 92 -3.42 -15.37 0.50
C VAL A 92 -2.96 -16.53 -0.39
N ILE A 93 -3.78 -17.56 -0.51
CA ILE A 93 -3.38 -18.84 -1.10
C ILE A 93 -3.93 -19.00 -2.50
N ASP A 94 -5.07 -18.36 -2.81
CA ASP A 94 -5.77 -18.60 -4.07
C ASP A 94 -6.46 -17.34 -4.62
N ALA A 95 -5.64 -16.47 -5.23
CA ALA A 95 -6.14 -15.29 -5.96
C ALA A 95 -7.11 -15.69 -7.10
N GLN A 96 -7.02 -16.92 -7.59
CA GLN A 96 -7.88 -17.47 -8.64
C GLN A 96 -9.34 -17.57 -8.18
N ILE A 97 -9.61 -17.97 -6.92
CA ILE A 97 -10.98 -18.03 -6.38
C ILE A 97 -11.65 -16.66 -6.46
N TYR A 98 -10.90 -15.60 -6.08
CA TYR A 98 -11.43 -14.24 -6.15
C TYR A 98 -11.56 -13.74 -7.59
N ALA A 99 -10.61 -14.07 -8.48
CA ALA A 99 -10.68 -13.71 -9.88
C ALA A 99 -11.87 -14.36 -10.58
N GLU A 100 -12.05 -15.67 -10.41
CA GLU A 100 -13.18 -16.42 -10.96
C GLU A 100 -14.53 -15.89 -10.43
N GLY A 101 -14.66 -15.76 -9.11
CA GLY A 101 -15.90 -15.26 -8.51
C GLY A 101 -16.20 -13.81 -8.88
N ALA A 102 -15.22 -12.93 -8.91
CA ALA A 102 -15.41 -11.52 -9.26
C ALA A 102 -15.78 -11.37 -10.75
N GLY A 103 -15.13 -12.12 -11.64
CA GLY A 103 -15.51 -12.13 -13.07
C GLY A 103 -16.91 -12.64 -13.31
N ASN A 104 -17.25 -13.79 -12.74
CA ASN A 104 -18.51 -14.48 -13.01
C ASN A 104 -19.72 -13.83 -12.30
N HIS A 105 -19.55 -13.28 -11.11
CA HIS A 105 -20.68 -12.78 -10.31
C HIS A 105 -20.76 -11.27 -10.22
N LEU A 106 -19.64 -10.56 -10.36
CA LEU A 106 -19.59 -9.10 -10.21
C LEU A 106 -19.27 -8.37 -11.51
N GLY A 107 -18.99 -9.09 -12.60
CA GLY A 107 -18.62 -8.51 -13.87
C GLY A 107 -17.30 -7.71 -13.80
N ALA A 108 -16.42 -8.05 -12.85
CA ALA A 108 -15.10 -7.45 -12.75
C ALA A 108 -14.22 -7.93 -13.90
N THR A 109 -13.37 -7.05 -14.42
CA THR A 109 -12.35 -7.37 -15.42
C THR A 109 -11.03 -7.77 -14.80
N SER A 110 -10.85 -7.42 -13.54
CA SER A 110 -9.67 -7.80 -12.76
C SER A 110 -9.92 -7.75 -11.25
N VAL A 111 -9.00 -8.37 -10.51
CA VAL A 111 -9.00 -8.41 -9.05
C VAL A 111 -7.67 -7.89 -8.53
N LEU A 112 -7.71 -6.90 -7.66
CA LEU A 112 -6.56 -6.39 -6.94
C LEU A 112 -6.48 -7.06 -5.56
N VAL A 113 -5.39 -7.79 -5.32
CA VAL A 113 -5.09 -8.42 -4.04
C VAL A 113 -3.95 -7.67 -3.38
N GLY A 114 -4.12 -7.29 -2.13
CA GLY A 114 -3.14 -6.51 -1.38
C GLY A 114 -2.69 -7.19 -0.08
N GLU A 115 -1.42 -6.96 0.27
CA GLU A 115 -0.76 -7.54 1.43
C GLU A 115 0.03 -6.47 2.17
N VAL A 116 -0.19 -6.36 3.50
CA VAL A 116 0.56 -5.45 4.38
C VAL A 116 1.65 -6.21 5.10
N LEU A 117 2.92 -5.80 4.88
CA LEU A 117 4.08 -6.42 5.49
C LEU A 117 4.55 -5.67 6.73
N ARG A 118 4.37 -4.32 6.74
CA ARG A 118 4.75 -3.46 7.86
C ARG A 118 3.82 -2.26 7.93
N TYR A 119 3.38 -1.93 9.14
CA TYR A 119 2.66 -0.70 9.41
C TYR A 119 2.96 -0.26 10.83
N ARG A 120 3.83 0.71 11.00
CA ARG A 120 4.34 1.15 12.29
C ARG A 120 4.36 2.67 12.37
N ASP A 121 3.72 3.22 13.39
CA ASP A 121 3.81 4.64 13.72
C ASP A 121 5.14 4.98 14.40
N ALA A 122 5.56 6.25 14.26
CA ALA A 122 6.69 6.76 15.00
C ALA A 122 6.40 6.71 16.51
N ARG A 123 7.36 6.26 17.31
CA ARG A 123 7.28 6.30 18.76
C ARG A 123 8.14 7.39 19.36
N GLY A 124 7.53 8.15 20.28
CA GLY A 124 8.21 9.06 21.18
C GLY A 124 8.33 10.46 20.63
N ALA A 125 7.34 11.31 20.91
CA ALA A 125 7.42 12.75 20.67
C ALA A 125 8.60 13.44 21.40
N THR A 126 9.16 12.77 22.42
CA THR A 126 10.24 13.30 23.28
C THR A 126 11.64 12.84 22.89
N THR A 127 11.79 11.85 22.01
CA THR A 127 13.09 11.38 21.52
C THR A 127 13.00 11.09 20.04
N PRO A 128 13.15 12.10 19.18
CA PRO A 128 13.15 11.92 17.73
C PRO A 128 14.21 10.88 17.31
N GLY A 129 13.83 9.91 16.46
CA GLY A 129 14.79 9.04 15.79
C GLY A 129 14.91 7.61 16.30
N ARG A 130 14.39 7.23 17.49
CA ARG A 130 14.53 5.84 17.95
C ARG A 130 13.68 4.82 17.19
N HIS A 131 12.49 5.19 16.74
CA HIS A 131 11.60 4.31 16.00
C HIS A 131 10.80 5.12 14.97
N PRO A 132 11.32 5.34 13.77
CA PRO A 132 10.63 6.08 12.72
C PRO A 132 9.37 5.35 12.26
N ALA A 133 8.39 6.11 11.76
CA ALA A 133 7.25 5.55 11.07
C ALA A 133 7.70 4.79 9.83
N SER A 134 7.04 3.68 9.56
CA SER A 134 7.41 2.81 8.43
C SER A 134 6.19 2.04 7.94
N VAL A 135 6.01 2.01 6.61
CA VAL A 135 4.95 1.26 5.94
C VAL A 135 5.52 0.50 4.77
N VAL A 136 5.14 -0.78 4.68
CA VAL A 136 5.45 -1.66 3.55
C VAL A 136 4.19 -2.42 3.20
N PHE A 137 3.78 -2.32 1.95
CA PHE A 137 2.69 -3.13 1.41
C PHE A 137 2.93 -3.41 -0.07
N GLN A 138 2.30 -4.43 -0.56
CA GLN A 138 2.34 -4.81 -1.96
C GLN A 138 0.95 -5.12 -2.48
N VAL A 139 0.77 -4.93 -3.78
CA VAL A 139 -0.46 -5.22 -4.50
C VAL A 139 -0.16 -6.04 -5.74
N THR A 140 -1.10 -6.89 -6.12
CA THR A 140 -1.02 -7.67 -7.35
C THR A 140 -2.38 -7.62 -8.04
N LEU A 141 -2.38 -7.28 -9.33
CA LEU A 141 -3.56 -7.31 -10.20
C LEU A 141 -3.60 -8.64 -10.94
N TYR A 142 -4.74 -9.29 -10.87
CA TYR A 142 -5.02 -10.54 -11.58
C TYR A 142 -6.17 -10.31 -12.56
N GLU A 143 -6.08 -10.91 -13.72
CA GLU A 143 -7.16 -10.93 -14.71
C GLU A 143 -8.35 -11.74 -14.16
N ALA A 144 -9.56 -11.28 -14.42
CA ALA A 144 -10.79 -12.02 -14.12
C ALA A 144 -11.48 -12.45 -15.43
N PRO A 145 -12.01 -13.70 -15.50
CA PRO A 145 -12.05 -14.70 -14.41
C PRO A 145 -10.82 -15.60 -14.30
N ASP A 146 -9.85 -15.53 -15.21
CA ASP A 146 -8.84 -16.58 -15.42
C ASP A 146 -7.73 -16.59 -14.35
N GLY A 147 -7.57 -15.52 -13.58
CA GLY A 147 -6.61 -15.44 -12.48
C GLY A 147 -5.14 -15.25 -12.91
N PHE A 148 -4.89 -14.87 -14.17
CA PHE A 148 -3.53 -14.59 -14.62
C PHE A 148 -3.00 -13.30 -13.97
N LYS A 149 -1.77 -13.36 -13.46
CA LYS A 149 -1.10 -12.19 -12.91
C LYS A 149 -0.74 -11.21 -14.02
N LEU A 150 -1.28 -9.98 -13.94
CA LEU A 150 -1.09 -8.95 -14.94
C LEU A 150 -0.05 -7.91 -14.53
N TRP A 151 -0.07 -7.52 -13.24
CA TRP A 151 0.76 -6.45 -12.73
C TRP A 151 0.97 -6.60 -11.23
N SER A 152 2.06 -6.05 -10.73
CA SER A 152 2.27 -5.94 -9.27
C SER A 152 3.09 -4.71 -8.94
N ALA A 153 2.85 -4.16 -7.75
CA ALA A 153 3.70 -3.11 -7.18
C ALA A 153 3.93 -3.33 -5.70
N ARG A 154 5.06 -2.80 -5.22
CA ARG A 154 5.44 -2.78 -3.82
C ARG A 154 5.84 -1.38 -3.42
N TYR A 155 5.28 -0.91 -2.33
CA TYR A 155 5.69 0.32 -1.65
C TYR A 155 6.47 -0.03 -0.39
N ASP A 156 7.64 0.59 -0.21
CA ASP A 156 8.48 0.43 0.98
C ASP A 156 9.02 1.78 1.39
N TYR A 157 8.63 2.25 2.56
CA TYR A 157 9.12 3.51 3.10
C TYR A 157 9.33 3.44 4.60
N THR A 158 10.49 3.89 5.02
CA THR A 158 10.81 4.16 6.41
C THR A 158 11.33 5.59 6.50
N GLN A 159 10.70 6.39 7.35
CA GLN A 159 11.11 7.77 7.51
C GLN A 159 12.56 7.87 7.99
N PRO A 160 13.43 8.60 7.27
CA PRO A 160 14.82 8.76 7.70
C PRO A 160 14.89 9.56 9.01
N PRO A 161 15.89 9.30 9.87
CA PRO A 161 16.13 10.12 11.03
C PRO A 161 16.45 11.56 10.61
N PRO A 162 16.18 12.56 11.48
CA PRO A 162 16.61 13.92 11.20
C PRO A 162 18.12 13.98 10.98
N PRO A 163 18.58 14.86 10.08
CA PRO A 163 20.02 15.04 9.85
C PRO A 163 20.70 15.42 11.17
N GLU A 164 21.79 14.75 11.51
CA GLU A 164 22.64 15.11 12.62
C GLU A 164 23.31 16.47 12.33
N LYS A 165 22.74 17.55 12.84
CA LYS A 165 23.40 18.85 12.86
C LYS A 165 24.12 19.04 14.18
N SER A 166 25.40 19.39 14.12
CA SER A 166 26.16 19.79 15.30
C SER A 166 25.87 21.25 15.62
N GLY A 167 25.36 21.55 16.82
CA GLY A 167 25.22 22.91 17.32
C GLY A 167 23.82 23.30 17.81
N SER A 168 23.67 24.56 18.22
CA SER A 168 22.45 25.13 18.78
C SER A 168 21.21 25.12 17.87
N ASP A 169 21.42 24.91 16.56
CA ASP A 169 20.36 24.88 15.54
C ASP A 169 19.57 23.56 15.53
N LEU A 170 19.96 22.59 16.35
CA LEU A 170 19.31 21.28 16.45
C LEU A 170 17.88 21.38 16.99
N HIS A 171 17.64 22.30 17.90
CA HIS A 171 16.32 22.43 18.54
C HIS A 171 15.28 22.93 17.52
N ASP A 172 15.63 23.94 16.73
CA ASP A 172 14.74 24.51 15.73
C ASP A 172 14.54 23.61 14.52
N ALA A 173 15.59 22.89 14.08
CA ALA A 173 15.49 21.94 12.96
C ALA A 173 14.64 20.69 13.31
N ALA A 174 14.73 20.22 14.55
CA ALA A 174 13.91 19.09 15.02
C ALA A 174 12.44 19.48 15.19
N LEU A 175 12.15 20.73 15.57
CA LEU A 175 10.80 21.27 15.68
C LEU A 175 10.15 21.53 14.31
N MET A 176 10.95 21.80 13.28
CA MET A 176 10.46 22.08 11.92
C MET A 176 10.30 20.81 11.06
N GLN A 177 10.84 19.66 11.46
CA GLN A 177 10.67 18.44 10.72
C GLN A 177 9.32 17.81 11.08
N HIS A 178 8.35 17.89 10.17
CA HIS A 178 7.09 17.17 10.29
C HIS A 178 7.35 15.66 10.22
N TRP A 179 7.12 14.98 11.33
CA TRP A 179 7.17 13.52 11.39
C TRP A 179 5.89 12.95 10.81
N LEU A 180 6.04 12.23 9.71
CA LEU A 180 4.91 11.54 9.10
C LEU A 180 4.42 10.42 10.02
N THR A 181 3.11 10.30 10.10
CA THR A 181 2.45 9.12 10.66
C THR A 181 2.48 7.96 9.67
N ALA A 182 2.28 6.73 10.14
CA ALA A 182 2.13 5.60 9.25
C ALA A 182 0.92 5.78 8.30
N HIS A 183 -0.11 6.49 8.74
CA HIS A 183 -1.27 6.83 7.91
C HIS A 183 -0.89 7.71 6.72
N GLU A 184 -0.17 8.80 6.95
CA GLU A 184 0.29 9.70 5.88
C GLU A 184 1.27 9.01 4.92
N ILE A 185 2.13 8.12 5.45
CA ILE A 185 3.04 7.32 4.63
C ILE A 185 2.26 6.34 3.75
N ALA A 186 1.27 5.64 4.32
CA ALA A 186 0.45 4.70 3.57
C ALA A 186 -0.39 5.40 2.50
N GLN A 187 -0.92 6.60 2.78
CA GLN A 187 -1.64 7.41 1.81
C GLN A 187 -0.77 7.75 0.61
N ARG A 188 0.45 8.25 0.83
CA ARG A 188 1.42 8.54 -0.25
C ARG A 188 1.76 7.29 -1.07
N GLY A 189 1.88 6.14 -0.40
CA GLY A 189 2.10 4.87 -1.06
C GLY A 189 0.93 4.43 -1.92
N ALA A 190 -0.30 4.64 -1.44
CA ALA A 190 -1.52 4.34 -2.18
C ALA A 190 -1.64 5.21 -3.44
N GLU A 191 -1.41 6.52 -3.30
CA GLU A 191 -1.39 7.49 -4.42
C GLU A 191 -0.34 7.07 -5.46
N ALA A 192 0.91 6.83 -5.05
CA ALA A 192 1.97 6.43 -5.96
C ALA A 192 1.70 5.10 -6.69
N ILE A 193 1.04 4.14 -6.03
CA ILE A 193 0.62 2.87 -6.66
C ILE A 193 -0.52 3.10 -7.66
N ALA A 194 -1.48 3.95 -7.33
CA ALA A 194 -2.58 4.28 -8.22
C ALA A 194 -2.10 5.01 -9.49
N ASP A 195 -1.17 5.97 -9.35
CA ASP A 195 -0.51 6.65 -10.48
C ASP A 195 0.17 5.64 -11.41
N LEU A 196 0.99 4.73 -10.85
CA LEU A 196 1.69 3.70 -11.64
C LEU A 196 0.73 2.72 -12.32
N LEU A 197 -0.39 2.41 -11.68
CA LEU A 197 -1.43 1.55 -12.25
C LEU A 197 -2.15 2.27 -13.41
N ALA A 198 -2.42 3.56 -13.26
CA ALA A 198 -3.03 4.39 -14.30
C ALA A 198 -2.09 4.59 -15.51
N ASP A 199 -0.80 4.80 -15.25
CA ASP A 199 0.24 4.97 -16.30
C ASP A 199 0.47 3.68 -17.11
N ALA A 200 0.14 2.52 -16.54
CA ALA A 200 0.30 1.23 -17.20
C ALA A 200 -0.89 0.83 -18.11
N ARG A 201 -1.89 1.72 -18.32
CA ARG A 201 -3.07 1.53 -19.20
C ARG A 201 -2.71 1.29 -20.68
#